data_d523ddea7d86274a461c33874169de54
#
_entry.id   d523ddea7d86274a461c33874169de54
#
_cell.length_a   1.000
_cell.length_b   1.000
_cell.length_c   1.000
_cell.angle_alpha   90.00
_cell.angle_beta   90.00
_cell.angle_gamma   90.00
#
_symmetry.space_group_name_H-M   'P 1'
#
loop_
_entity.id
_entity.type
_entity.pdbx_description
1 polymer ?
#
loop_
_entity_poly.entity_id
_entity_poly.type
_entity_poly.pdbx_seq_one_letter_code
_entity_poly.pdbx_strand_id
1 'polypeptide(L)'
;MQIMLKKYLEQRHISLASGRSSIALEREYWKALETLAYEDGWHNWRDFFYRNILPNKPDDMPLDSHVRKSITPFLFSEYDKPR
;
A
#
# COMPACT_ATOMS: atom_id res chain seq x y z
N MET A 1 -22.36 -5.48 8.68
CA MET A 1 -21.36 -6.03 7.77
C MET A 1 -20.24 -5.06 7.46
N GLN A 2 -20.59 -3.86 7.01
CA GLN A 2 -19.58 -2.85 6.72
C GLN A 2 -18.77 -2.44 7.94
N ILE A 3 -19.39 -2.48 9.11
CA ILE A 3 -18.69 -2.14 10.34
C ILE A 3 -17.54 -3.11 10.61
N MET A 4 -17.76 -4.39 10.29
CA MET A 4 -16.72 -5.40 10.48
C MET A 4 -15.52 -5.17 9.57
N LEU A 5 -15.76 -4.75 8.34
CA LEU A 5 -14.68 -4.44 7.41
C LEU A 5 -13.80 -3.30 7.93
N LYS A 6 -14.41 -2.28 8.53
CA LYS A 6 -13.66 -1.15 9.05
C LYS A 6 -12.71 -1.54 10.18
N LYS A 7 -13.02 -2.59 10.92
CA LYS A 7 -12.14 -3.06 11.99
C LYS A 7 -10.81 -3.58 11.47
N TYR A 8 -10.81 -4.08 10.24
CA TYR A 8 -9.63 -4.72 9.67
C TYR A 8 -8.86 -3.82 8.72
N LEU A 9 -9.40 -2.63 8.47
CA LEU A 9 -8.76 -1.67 7.58
C LEU A 9 -8.17 -0.52 8.38
N GLU A 10 -6.96 -0.14 8.03
CA GLU A 10 -6.33 1.05 8.57
C GLU A 10 -6.28 2.09 7.47
N GLN A 11 -6.78 3.29 7.78
CA GLN A 11 -6.82 4.38 6.82
C GLN A 11 -5.66 5.31 7.04
N ARG A 12 -4.95 5.67 5.97
CA ARG A 12 -3.87 6.65 6.03
C ARG A 12 -4.07 7.70 4.94
N HIS A 13 -3.67 8.92 5.25
CA HIS A 13 -3.86 10.05 4.36
C HIS A 13 -2.66 10.24 3.44
N ILE A 14 -2.95 10.66 2.21
CA ILE A 14 -1.94 10.99 1.22
C ILE A 14 -2.29 12.30 0.55
N SER A 15 -1.32 12.90 -0.11
CA SER A 15 -1.51 14.13 -0.90
C SER A 15 -1.34 13.81 -2.36
N LEU A 16 -2.32 14.20 -3.17
CA LEU A 16 -2.28 14.05 -4.62
C LEU A 16 -2.28 15.43 -5.25
N ALA A 17 -1.92 15.49 -6.53
CA ALA A 17 -1.99 16.75 -7.27
C ALA A 17 -3.41 17.34 -7.24
N SER A 18 -4.42 16.49 -7.23
CA SER A 18 -5.81 16.89 -7.18
C SER A 18 -6.30 17.25 -5.79
N GLY A 19 -5.49 17.03 -4.74
CA GLY A 19 -5.86 17.33 -3.37
C GLY A 19 -5.59 16.17 -2.45
N ARG A 20 -6.17 16.23 -1.26
CA ARG A 20 -6.00 15.19 -0.25
C ARG A 20 -6.83 13.96 -0.59
N SER A 21 -6.29 12.82 -0.25
CA SER A 21 -7.00 11.55 -0.39
C SER A 21 -6.63 10.65 0.78
N SER A 22 -7.26 9.49 0.84
CA SER A 22 -6.90 8.49 1.85
C SER A 22 -6.94 7.10 1.22
N ILE A 23 -6.17 6.21 1.82
CA ILE A 23 -6.11 4.81 1.39
C ILE A 23 -6.44 3.95 2.60
N ALA A 24 -7.34 2.99 2.42
CA ALA A 24 -7.71 2.05 3.46
C ALA A 24 -7.21 0.67 3.06
N LEU A 25 -6.30 0.12 3.84
CA LEU A 25 -5.73 -1.20 3.60
C LEU A 25 -5.73 -1.99 4.90
N GLU A 26 -5.75 -3.29 4.76
CA GLU A 26 -5.52 -4.19 5.89
C GLU A 26 -4.12 -3.92 6.47
N ARG A 27 -3.97 -4.12 7.76
CA ARG A 27 -2.70 -3.83 8.45
C ARG A 27 -1.53 -4.58 7.85
N GLU A 28 -1.75 -5.79 7.38
CA GLU A 28 -0.72 -6.59 6.74
C GLU A 28 -0.16 -5.90 5.50
N TYR A 29 -1.01 -5.24 4.75
CA TYR A 29 -0.57 -4.50 3.57
C TYR A 29 0.22 -3.25 3.94
N TRP A 30 -0.20 -2.54 4.99
CA TRP A 30 0.59 -1.39 5.46
C TRP A 30 1.96 -1.81 5.94
N LYS A 31 2.01 -2.90 6.69
CA LYS A 31 3.27 -3.41 7.20
C LYS A 31 4.19 -3.85 6.06
N ALA A 32 3.62 -4.51 5.06
CA ALA A 32 4.39 -4.92 3.88
C ALA A 32 4.93 -3.72 3.12
N LEU A 33 4.11 -2.69 2.96
CA LEU A 33 4.54 -1.46 2.29
C LEU A 33 5.69 -0.80 3.03
N GLU A 34 5.59 -0.71 4.34
CA GLU A 34 6.66 -0.15 5.17
C GLU A 34 7.94 -0.97 5.05
N THR A 35 7.82 -2.29 5.05
CA THR A 35 8.97 -3.18 4.92
C THR A 35 9.63 -3.02 3.57
N LEU A 36 8.83 -2.98 2.50
CA LEU A 36 9.35 -2.76 1.14
C LEU A 36 10.11 -1.44 1.05
N ALA A 37 9.53 -0.39 1.59
CA ALA A 37 10.16 0.93 1.57
C ALA A 37 11.48 0.91 2.32
N TYR A 38 11.49 0.31 3.49
CA TYR A 38 12.69 0.21 4.30
C TYR A 38 13.79 -0.59 3.60
N GLU A 39 13.43 -1.74 3.03
CA GLU A 39 14.40 -2.60 2.35
C GLU A 39 14.98 -1.93 1.10
N ASP A 40 14.21 -1.04 0.48
CA ASP A 40 14.65 -0.31 -0.71
C ASP A 40 15.38 0.99 -0.35
N GLY A 41 15.63 1.23 0.93
CA GLY A 41 16.43 2.36 1.38
C GLY A 41 15.69 3.67 1.54
N TRP A 42 14.37 3.65 1.59
CA TRP A 42 13.57 4.86 1.76
C TRP A 42 13.40 5.22 3.22
N HIS A 43 13.33 6.50 3.52
CA HIS A 43 13.14 6.98 4.89
C HIS A 43 11.75 6.68 5.42
N ASN A 44 10.75 6.69 4.55
CA ASN A 44 9.38 6.46 4.96
C ASN A 44 8.59 5.86 3.78
N TRP A 45 7.44 5.26 4.12
CA TRP A 45 6.62 4.59 3.12
C TRP A 45 5.99 5.57 2.12
N ARG A 46 5.71 6.82 2.54
CA ARG A 46 5.07 7.79 1.65
C ARG A 46 5.94 8.14 0.46
N ASP A 47 7.22 8.40 0.70
CA ASP A 47 8.13 8.72 -0.39
C ASP A 47 8.26 7.56 -1.36
N PHE A 48 8.37 6.34 -0.82
CA PHE A 48 8.40 5.14 -1.64
C PHE A 48 7.12 5.02 -2.48
N PHE A 49 5.98 5.22 -1.84
CA PHE A 49 4.68 5.14 -2.49
C PHE A 49 4.57 6.15 -3.63
N TYR A 50 4.92 7.40 -3.37
CA TYR A 50 4.81 8.46 -4.38
C TYR A 50 5.73 8.22 -5.57
N ARG A 51 6.88 7.63 -5.35
CA ARG A 51 7.87 7.43 -6.40
C ARG A 51 7.70 6.12 -7.16
N ASN A 52 7.25 5.07 -6.49
CA ASN A 52 7.31 3.72 -7.05
C ASN A 52 5.95 3.06 -7.26
N ILE A 53 4.92 3.51 -6.58
CA ILE A 53 3.61 2.88 -6.66
C ILE A 53 2.61 3.77 -7.40
N LEU A 54 2.45 4.98 -6.94
CA LEU A 54 1.45 5.89 -7.48
C LEU A 54 1.62 6.15 -8.98
N PRO A 55 2.85 6.40 -9.50
CA PRO A 55 3.00 6.72 -10.93
C PRO A 55 2.58 5.59 -11.87
N ASN A 56 2.54 4.37 -11.38
CA ASN A 56 2.22 3.21 -12.21
C ASN A 56 0.74 2.84 -12.17
N LYS A 57 -0.08 3.64 -11.48
CA LYS A 57 -1.50 3.33 -11.34
C LYS A 57 -2.23 3.53 -12.67
N PRO A 58 -2.97 2.50 -13.16
CA PRO A 58 -3.84 2.70 -14.31
C PRO A 58 -4.97 3.68 -13.97
N ASP A 59 -5.41 4.43 -14.98
CA ASP A 59 -6.42 5.46 -14.77
C ASP A 59 -7.76 4.89 -14.30
N ASP A 60 -8.07 3.68 -14.74
CA ASP A 60 -9.35 3.05 -14.44
C ASP A 60 -9.34 2.19 -13.18
N MET A 61 -8.23 2.14 -12.47
CA MET A 61 -8.10 1.32 -11.25
C MET A 61 -8.18 2.18 -10.00
N PRO A 62 -9.02 1.82 -9.01
CA PRO A 62 -9.02 2.53 -7.73
C PRO A 62 -7.66 2.44 -7.05
N LEU A 63 -7.32 3.47 -6.30
CA LEU A 63 -6.00 3.60 -5.70
C LEU A 63 -5.69 2.46 -4.73
N ASP A 64 -6.62 2.12 -3.85
CA ASP A 64 -6.38 1.05 -2.88
C ASP A 64 -6.21 -0.30 -3.56
N SER A 65 -6.96 -0.55 -4.63
CA SER A 65 -6.78 -1.77 -5.42
C SER A 65 -5.39 -1.82 -6.05
N HIS A 66 -4.92 -0.70 -6.57
CA HIS A 66 -3.60 -0.62 -7.18
C HIS A 66 -2.51 -0.89 -6.14
N VAL A 67 -2.65 -0.34 -4.95
CA VAL A 67 -1.66 -0.56 -3.88
C VAL A 67 -1.63 -2.03 -3.49
N ARG A 68 -2.81 -2.65 -3.30
CA ARG A 68 -2.86 -4.09 -2.99
C ARG A 68 -2.20 -4.92 -4.06
N LYS A 69 -2.52 -4.64 -5.32
CA LYS A 69 -1.96 -5.36 -6.45
C LYS A 69 -0.44 -5.23 -6.49
N SER A 70 0.07 -4.04 -6.19
CA SER A 70 1.50 -3.79 -6.20
C SER A 70 2.24 -4.54 -5.11
N ILE A 71 1.59 -4.75 -3.97
CA ILE A 71 2.24 -5.35 -2.79
C ILE A 71 2.04 -6.86 -2.70
N THR A 72 0.98 -7.39 -3.31
CA THR A 72 0.67 -8.81 -3.23
C THR A 72 1.84 -9.72 -3.62
N PRO A 73 2.59 -9.45 -4.72
CA PRO A 73 3.73 -10.30 -5.05
C PRO A 73 4.79 -10.34 -3.95
N PHE A 74 5.00 -9.22 -3.26
CA PHE A 74 5.93 -9.17 -2.16
C PHE A 74 5.46 -10.05 -0.99
N LEU A 75 4.18 -10.01 -0.68
CA LEU A 75 3.62 -10.84 0.39
C LEU A 75 3.79 -12.32 0.08
N PHE A 76 3.52 -12.74 -1.14
CA PHE A 76 3.73 -14.13 -1.53
C PHE A 76 5.20 -14.51 -1.45
N SER A 77 6.08 -13.64 -1.87
CA SER A 77 7.52 -13.88 -1.81
C SER A 77 7.97 -14.11 -0.37
N GLU A 78 7.44 -13.32 0.58
CA GLU A 78 7.79 -13.48 1.98
C GLU A 78 7.29 -14.80 2.56
N TYR A 79 6.09 -15.21 2.18
CA TYR A 79 5.54 -16.48 2.65
C TYR A 79 6.28 -17.68 2.08
N ASP A 80 6.78 -17.57 0.85
CA ASP A 80 7.43 -18.69 0.16
C ASP A 80 8.90 -18.81 0.48
N LYS A 81 9.46 -17.87 1.20
CA LYS A 81 10.87 -17.91 1.55
C LYS A 81 11.18 -19.13 2.43
N PRO A 82 12.23 -19.88 2.12
CA PRO A 82 12.67 -20.97 3.00
C PRO A 82 13.15 -20.40 4.32
N ARG A 83 12.93 -21.15 5.36
CA ARG A 83 13.35 -20.75 6.70
C ARG A 83 14.58 -21.49 7.15
#